data_9c3e779210b29ffedd7f8d6a8a3380fe
#
_entry.id   9c3e779210b29ffedd7f8d6a8a3380fe
#
_cell.length_a   1.000
_cell.length_b   1.000
_cell.length_c   1.000
_cell.angle_alpha   90.00
_cell.angle_beta   90.00
_cell.angle_gamma   90.00
#
_symmetry.space_group_name_H-M   'P 1'
#
loop_
_entity.id
_entity.type
_entity.pdbx_description
1 polymer ?
#
loop_
_entity_poly.entity_id
_entity_poly.type
_entity_poly.pdbx_seq_one_letter_code
_entity_poly.pdbx_strand_id
1 'polypeptide(L)'
;MVLAKKIFAKIFAFFVVSKIKKSYANAAQIQINTLKNLINKAKKTKFGIEHQFHKINSVEEYIDKVPVRDYEDIKKYIDEIKKGMKDILWSGKPKYLAKTSGTTSGAKYIPITNESMPNHILSSRNALLFYIYETGDTSFLNGKTIFLQGSPVLDEINGILIGRLSGIVAHHIPSYLRKNNLPSVKTNSIEDWEKKVNEICKETINENMTTIGGIPSWVQMYFETLLKKSNKKNITELFKGLSLFVYGGVNFYP
;
A
#
# COMPACT_ATOMS: atom_id res chain seq x y z
N MET A 1 -8.14 -20.35 -20.88
CA MET A 1 -7.46 -19.84 -19.67
C MET A 1 -7.86 -18.39 -19.31
N VAL A 2 -7.88 -17.44 -20.25
CA VAL A 2 -8.26 -16.03 -20.00
C VAL A 2 -9.72 -15.89 -19.56
N LEU A 3 -10.67 -16.56 -20.20
CA LEU A 3 -12.10 -16.48 -19.86
C LEU A 3 -12.38 -17.01 -18.44
N ALA A 4 -11.79 -18.14 -18.07
CA ALA A 4 -11.95 -18.71 -16.73
C ALA A 4 -11.41 -17.76 -15.64
N LYS A 5 -10.27 -17.08 -15.88
CA LYS A 5 -9.71 -16.08 -14.97
C LYS A 5 -10.67 -14.91 -14.75
N LYS A 6 -11.31 -14.41 -15.82
CA LYS A 6 -12.28 -13.31 -15.74
C LYS A 6 -13.54 -13.70 -14.96
N ILE A 7 -14.09 -14.87 -15.24
CA ILE A 7 -15.27 -15.39 -14.52
C ILE A 7 -14.94 -15.56 -13.05
N PHE A 8 -13.81 -16.20 -12.73
CA PHE A 8 -13.36 -16.35 -11.36
C PHE A 8 -13.20 -15.00 -10.63
N ALA A 9 -12.58 -14.01 -11.30
CA ALA A 9 -12.39 -12.68 -10.71
C ALA A 9 -13.73 -12.00 -10.37
N LYS A 10 -14.75 -12.11 -11.26
CA LYS A 10 -16.10 -11.57 -11.00
C LYS A 10 -16.79 -12.28 -9.83
N ILE A 11 -16.75 -13.62 -9.81
CA ILE A 11 -17.32 -14.41 -8.71
C ILE A 11 -16.63 -14.05 -7.39
N PHE A 12 -15.31 -13.98 -7.38
CA PHE A 12 -14.54 -13.64 -6.19
C PHE A 12 -14.84 -12.22 -5.71
N ALA A 13 -14.92 -11.24 -6.64
CA ALA A 13 -15.31 -9.87 -6.33
C ALA A 13 -16.72 -9.83 -5.71
N PHE A 14 -17.68 -10.55 -6.29
CA PHE A 14 -19.04 -10.62 -5.75
C PHE A 14 -19.06 -11.11 -4.30
N PHE A 15 -18.40 -12.21 -3.99
CA PHE A 15 -18.41 -12.76 -2.62
C PHE A 15 -17.71 -11.83 -1.61
N VAL A 16 -16.52 -11.31 -1.97
CA VAL A 16 -15.74 -10.45 -1.07
C VAL A 16 -16.47 -9.14 -0.82
N VAL A 17 -16.90 -8.46 -1.88
CA VAL A 17 -17.55 -7.14 -1.79
C VAL A 17 -18.91 -7.26 -1.10
N SER A 18 -19.72 -8.30 -1.41
CA SER A 18 -20.99 -8.52 -0.72
C SER A 18 -20.80 -8.74 0.77
N LYS A 19 -19.76 -9.47 1.19
CA LYS A 19 -19.40 -9.62 2.61
C LYS A 19 -19.05 -8.29 3.25
N ILE A 20 -18.24 -7.46 2.56
CA ILE A 20 -17.88 -6.12 3.06
C ILE A 20 -19.12 -5.23 3.15
N LYS A 21 -19.97 -5.18 2.11
CA LYS A 21 -21.21 -4.38 2.12
C LYS A 21 -22.17 -4.82 3.25
N LYS A 22 -22.28 -6.12 3.52
CA LYS A 22 -23.07 -6.61 4.67
C LYS A 22 -22.54 -6.10 6.01
N SER A 23 -21.24 -5.89 6.15
CA SER A 23 -20.67 -5.36 7.39
C SER A 23 -21.01 -3.88 7.65
N TYR A 24 -21.44 -3.14 6.63
CA TYR A 24 -21.82 -1.72 6.79
C TYR A 24 -23.02 -1.54 7.73
N ALA A 25 -23.96 -2.48 7.72
CA ALA A 25 -25.11 -2.44 8.63
C ALA A 25 -24.72 -2.48 10.12
N ASN A 26 -23.53 -3.03 10.42
CA ASN A 26 -23.02 -3.18 11.78
C ASN A 26 -21.71 -2.40 11.99
N ALA A 27 -21.46 -1.35 11.20
CA ALA A 27 -20.18 -0.65 11.17
C ALA A 27 -19.78 -0.11 12.55
N ALA A 28 -20.71 0.52 13.29
CA ALA A 28 -20.44 1.04 14.62
C ALA A 28 -20.01 -0.05 15.61
N GLN A 29 -20.71 -1.19 15.62
CA GLN A 29 -20.35 -2.31 16.51
C GLN A 29 -19.03 -2.93 16.12
N ILE A 30 -18.73 -3.06 14.82
CA ILE A 30 -17.45 -3.57 14.33
C ILE A 30 -16.32 -2.63 14.75
N GLN A 31 -16.52 -1.32 14.69
CA GLN A 31 -15.54 -0.32 15.11
C GLN A 31 -15.24 -0.43 16.62
N ILE A 32 -16.28 -0.54 17.46
CA ILE A 32 -16.14 -0.73 18.90
C ILE A 32 -15.36 -2.02 19.21
N ASN A 33 -15.73 -3.13 18.55
CA ASN A 33 -15.06 -4.41 18.75
C ASN A 33 -13.59 -4.36 18.29
N THR A 34 -13.31 -3.62 17.21
CA THR A 34 -11.95 -3.41 16.71
C THR A 34 -11.12 -2.64 17.75
N LEU A 35 -11.65 -1.54 18.28
CA LEU A 35 -10.98 -0.77 19.34
C LEU A 35 -10.66 -1.64 20.55
N LYS A 36 -11.67 -2.37 21.08
CA LYS A 36 -11.48 -3.27 22.22
C LYS A 36 -10.39 -4.32 21.98
N ASN A 37 -10.36 -4.89 20.76
CA ASN A 37 -9.33 -5.87 20.40
C ASN A 37 -7.93 -5.24 20.33
N LEU A 38 -7.78 -4.03 19.76
CA LEU A 38 -6.52 -3.30 19.69
C LEU A 38 -6.01 -2.96 21.11
N ILE A 39 -6.87 -2.41 21.97
CA ILE A 39 -6.54 -2.10 23.38
C ILE A 39 -6.10 -3.36 24.11
N ASN A 40 -6.86 -4.45 24.00
CA ASN A 40 -6.53 -5.71 24.68
C ASN A 40 -5.17 -6.28 24.24
N LYS A 41 -4.85 -6.21 22.95
CA LYS A 41 -3.57 -6.67 22.41
C LYS A 41 -2.40 -5.77 22.85
N ALA A 42 -2.62 -4.45 22.95
CA ALA A 42 -1.59 -3.48 23.28
C ALA A 42 -1.45 -3.20 24.79
N LYS A 43 -2.31 -3.75 25.66
CA LYS A 43 -2.35 -3.39 27.10
C LYS A 43 -1.06 -3.65 27.89
N LYS A 44 -0.19 -4.54 27.40
CA LYS A 44 1.11 -4.87 28.02
C LYS A 44 2.28 -4.10 27.39
N THR A 45 2.04 -3.31 26.35
CA THR A 45 3.08 -2.47 25.76
C THR A 45 3.37 -1.25 26.64
N LYS A 46 4.52 -0.62 26.43
CA LYS A 46 4.87 0.62 27.13
C LYS A 46 3.76 1.67 26.98
N PHE A 47 3.30 1.91 25.74
CA PHE A 47 2.21 2.84 25.45
C PHE A 47 0.91 2.45 26.15
N GLY A 48 0.55 1.17 26.14
CA GLY A 48 -0.66 0.66 26.78
C GLY A 48 -0.62 0.78 28.31
N ILE A 49 0.54 0.60 28.92
CA ILE A 49 0.73 0.77 30.37
C ILE A 49 0.62 2.26 30.73
N GLU A 50 1.34 3.14 30.03
CA GLU A 50 1.32 4.59 30.25
C GLU A 50 -0.09 5.18 30.13
N HIS A 51 -0.94 4.64 29.23
CA HIS A 51 -2.31 5.07 28.99
C HIS A 51 -3.36 4.20 29.68
N GLN A 52 -2.94 3.34 30.61
CA GLN A 52 -3.85 2.50 31.42
C GLN A 52 -4.84 1.69 30.59
N PHE A 53 -4.40 1.09 29.48
CA PHE A 53 -5.27 0.31 28.57
C PHE A 53 -6.06 -0.80 29.28
N HIS A 54 -5.54 -1.33 30.39
CA HIS A 54 -6.23 -2.32 31.20
C HIS A 54 -7.50 -1.80 31.89
N LYS A 55 -7.70 -0.48 31.95
CA LYS A 55 -8.87 0.20 32.55
C LYS A 55 -9.83 0.75 31.48
N ILE A 56 -9.55 0.56 30.19
CA ILE A 56 -10.37 1.10 29.09
C ILE A 56 -11.38 0.06 28.65
N ASN A 57 -12.68 0.35 28.81
CA ASN A 57 -13.79 -0.50 28.43
C ASN A 57 -14.72 0.15 27.40
N SER A 58 -14.65 1.48 27.23
CA SER A 58 -15.48 2.25 26.31
C SER A 58 -14.66 3.17 25.40
N VAL A 59 -15.33 3.74 24.41
CA VAL A 59 -14.72 4.75 23.50
C VAL A 59 -14.43 6.04 24.27
N GLU A 60 -15.32 6.44 25.17
CA GLU A 60 -15.17 7.64 26.00
C GLU A 60 -13.95 7.54 26.92
N GLU A 61 -13.78 6.39 27.58
CA GLU A 61 -12.59 6.13 28.40
C GLU A 61 -11.30 6.10 27.59
N TYR A 62 -11.36 5.64 26.32
CA TYR A 62 -10.22 5.70 25.42
C TYR A 62 -9.85 7.14 25.05
N ILE A 63 -10.84 7.97 24.72
CA ILE A 63 -10.63 9.39 24.37
C ILE A 63 -10.05 10.16 25.57
N ASP A 64 -10.54 9.88 26.78
CA ASP A 64 -10.05 10.52 28.01
C ASP A 64 -8.57 10.16 28.30
N LYS A 65 -8.17 8.89 28.12
CA LYS A 65 -6.84 8.41 28.48
C LYS A 65 -5.79 8.51 27.38
N VAL A 66 -6.22 8.63 26.13
CA VAL A 66 -5.33 8.65 24.96
C VAL A 66 -5.51 9.96 24.19
N PRO A 67 -4.81 11.02 24.56
CA PRO A 67 -4.94 12.31 23.89
C PRO A 67 -4.46 12.22 22.44
N VAL A 68 -5.07 13.05 21.60
CA VAL A 68 -4.65 13.20 20.19
C VAL A 68 -3.21 13.72 20.16
N ARG A 69 -2.40 13.13 19.30
CA ARG A 69 -0.98 13.44 19.16
C ARG A 69 -0.59 13.58 17.70
N ASP A 70 0.38 14.42 17.46
CA ASP A 70 1.10 14.45 16.19
C ASP A 70 2.30 13.47 16.19
N TYR A 71 3.09 13.52 15.13
CA TYR A 71 4.26 12.64 15.00
C TYR A 71 5.34 12.96 16.04
N GLU A 72 5.56 14.23 16.36
CA GLU A 72 6.61 14.64 17.30
C GLU A 72 6.29 14.13 18.72
N ASP A 73 5.01 14.11 19.09
CA ASP A 73 4.56 13.57 20.38
C ASP A 73 4.80 12.06 20.52
N ILE A 74 4.70 11.30 19.41
CA ILE A 74 4.92 9.85 19.44
C ILE A 74 6.35 9.45 19.07
N LYS A 75 7.17 10.38 18.61
CA LYS A 75 8.53 10.15 18.13
C LYS A 75 9.42 9.44 19.16
N LYS A 76 9.26 9.76 20.46
CA LYS A 76 9.99 9.08 21.54
C LYS A 76 9.83 7.55 21.50
N TYR A 77 8.62 7.07 21.21
CA TYR A 77 8.35 5.62 21.08
C TYR A 77 8.98 5.05 19.81
N ILE A 78 8.93 5.81 18.73
CA ILE A 78 9.57 5.40 17.47
C ILE A 78 11.07 5.28 17.62
N ASP A 79 11.71 6.21 18.34
CA ASP A 79 13.14 6.18 18.59
C ASP A 79 13.56 4.99 19.46
N GLU A 80 12.74 4.59 20.44
CA GLU A 80 12.95 3.36 21.20
C GLU A 80 12.82 2.10 20.33
N ILE A 81 11.81 2.06 19.46
CA ILE A 81 11.65 0.98 18.48
C ILE A 81 12.89 0.89 17.57
N LYS A 82 13.40 2.03 17.06
CA LYS A 82 14.62 2.07 16.25
C LYS A 82 15.85 1.57 16.98
N LYS A 83 15.92 1.73 18.30
CA LYS A 83 16.96 1.12 19.15
C LYS A 83 16.79 -0.39 19.34
N GLY A 84 15.76 -0.99 18.74
CA GLY A 84 15.48 -2.41 18.80
C GLY A 84 14.63 -2.86 19.99
N MET A 85 14.08 -1.93 20.77
CA MET A 85 13.23 -2.25 21.90
C MET A 85 11.90 -2.87 21.43
N LYS A 86 11.41 -3.81 22.24
CA LYS A 86 10.15 -4.55 22.00
C LYS A 86 9.03 -3.97 22.85
N ASP A 87 7.80 -4.31 22.48
CA ASP A 87 6.60 -4.03 23.28
C ASP A 87 6.40 -2.52 23.59
N ILE A 88 6.77 -1.65 22.63
CA ILE A 88 6.64 -0.19 22.79
C ILE A 88 5.22 0.28 22.43
N LEU A 89 4.85 0.28 21.14
CA LEU A 89 3.50 0.66 20.67
C LEU A 89 2.62 -0.56 20.40
N TRP A 90 3.23 -1.71 20.11
CA TRP A 90 2.59 -2.97 19.83
C TRP A 90 3.43 -4.12 20.39
N SER A 91 2.80 -5.27 20.64
CA SER A 91 3.51 -6.45 21.15
C SER A 91 4.60 -6.93 20.20
N GLY A 92 5.77 -7.19 20.75
CA GLY A 92 6.94 -7.62 20.01
C GLY A 92 7.67 -6.46 19.33
N LYS A 93 8.47 -6.80 18.32
CA LYS A 93 9.21 -5.87 17.48
C LYS A 93 8.49 -5.77 16.12
N PRO A 94 8.27 -4.56 15.57
CA PRO A 94 7.72 -4.43 14.22
C PRO A 94 8.68 -5.02 13.20
N LYS A 95 8.14 -5.62 12.15
CA LYS A 95 8.95 -6.18 11.06
C LYS A 95 9.55 -5.09 10.18
N TYR A 96 8.83 -3.98 10.01
CA TYR A 96 9.25 -2.87 9.17
C TYR A 96 9.03 -1.53 9.85
N LEU A 97 9.81 -0.55 9.42
CA LEU A 97 9.55 0.87 9.60
C LEU A 97 9.35 1.50 8.21
N ALA A 98 8.12 1.90 7.92
CA ALA A 98 7.80 2.60 6.69
C ALA A 98 8.27 4.05 6.78
N LYS A 99 9.22 4.44 5.91
CA LYS A 99 9.75 5.80 5.82
C LYS A 99 8.84 6.64 4.93
N THR A 100 8.34 7.76 5.46
CA THR A 100 7.57 8.73 4.68
C THR A 100 8.49 9.86 4.20
N SER A 101 8.06 10.55 3.12
CA SER A 101 8.69 11.80 2.69
C SER A 101 8.27 12.89 3.68
N GLY A 102 9.08 13.17 4.69
CA GLY A 102 8.90 14.34 5.56
C GLY A 102 9.34 15.60 4.82
N THR A 103 8.46 16.59 4.71
CA THR A 103 8.76 17.84 3.99
C THR A 103 9.47 18.89 4.83
N THR A 104 9.28 18.88 6.16
CA THR A 104 9.80 19.96 7.06
C THR A 104 10.59 19.47 8.26
N SER A 105 10.31 18.27 8.78
CA SER A 105 10.92 17.75 10.02
C SER A 105 11.76 16.47 9.82
N GLY A 106 12.19 16.20 8.59
CA GLY A 106 12.93 14.98 8.27
C GLY A 106 12.03 13.76 8.02
N ALA A 107 12.64 12.60 7.84
CA ALA A 107 11.91 11.38 7.54
C ALA A 107 11.14 10.89 8.79
N LYS A 108 9.84 10.66 8.63
CA LYS A 108 8.99 10.03 9.63
C LYS A 108 8.96 8.52 9.42
N TYR A 109 8.88 7.77 10.51
CA TYR A 109 8.90 6.31 10.50
C TYR A 109 7.62 5.76 11.11
N ILE A 110 6.93 4.91 10.38
CA ILE A 110 5.68 4.27 10.83
C ILE A 110 5.94 2.78 11.03
N PRO A 111 5.76 2.24 12.24
CA PRO A 111 5.95 0.82 12.48
C PRO A 111 4.89 -0.03 11.77
N ILE A 112 5.34 -1.06 11.06
CA ILE A 112 4.47 -2.04 10.41
C ILE A 112 4.74 -3.41 11.06
N THR A 113 3.73 -3.93 11.72
CA THR A 113 3.78 -5.24 12.38
C THR A 113 3.35 -6.37 11.44
N ASN A 114 3.58 -7.61 11.83
CA ASN A 114 3.07 -8.77 11.09
C ASN A 114 1.53 -8.78 11.05
N GLU A 115 0.87 -8.27 12.10
CA GLU A 115 -0.60 -8.19 12.16
C GLU A 115 -1.17 -7.03 11.33
N SER A 116 -0.43 -5.92 11.16
CA SER A 116 -0.91 -4.78 10.36
C SER A 116 -0.65 -4.95 8.87
N MET A 117 0.40 -5.68 8.47
CA MET A 117 0.75 -5.88 7.06
C MET A 117 -0.39 -6.45 6.20
N PRO A 118 -1.16 -7.46 6.64
CA PRO A 118 -2.30 -7.95 5.86
C PRO A 118 -3.31 -6.86 5.50
N ASN A 119 -3.53 -5.86 6.36
CA ASN A 119 -4.49 -4.78 6.10
C ASN A 119 -4.08 -3.93 4.89
N HIS A 120 -2.78 -3.64 4.73
CA HIS A 120 -2.27 -2.90 3.57
C HIS A 120 -2.50 -3.66 2.27
N ILE A 121 -2.26 -4.98 2.27
CA ILE A 121 -2.44 -5.84 1.10
C ILE A 121 -3.93 -6.01 0.77
N LEU A 122 -4.75 -6.26 1.78
CA LEU A 122 -6.18 -6.48 1.62
C LEU A 122 -6.90 -5.22 1.14
N SER A 123 -6.50 -4.03 1.61
CA SER A 123 -7.08 -2.76 1.17
C SER A 123 -6.88 -2.56 -0.33
N SER A 124 -5.66 -2.75 -0.83
CA SER A 124 -5.36 -2.62 -2.27
C SER A 124 -6.11 -3.66 -3.11
N ARG A 125 -6.13 -4.92 -2.65
CA ARG A 125 -6.92 -5.98 -3.31
C ARG A 125 -8.41 -5.63 -3.34
N ASN A 126 -8.96 -5.20 -2.21
CA ASN A 126 -10.38 -4.91 -2.10
C ASN A 126 -10.79 -3.72 -3.00
N ALA A 127 -9.95 -2.71 -3.15
CA ALA A 127 -10.20 -1.61 -4.10
C ALA A 127 -10.40 -2.14 -5.53
N LEU A 128 -9.54 -3.04 -6.00
CA LEU A 128 -9.70 -3.67 -7.32
C LEU A 128 -10.94 -4.58 -7.39
N LEU A 129 -11.27 -5.29 -6.32
CA LEU A 129 -12.48 -6.11 -6.28
C LEU A 129 -13.76 -5.26 -6.28
N PHE A 130 -13.76 -4.11 -5.62
CA PHE A 130 -14.86 -3.14 -5.71
C PHE A 130 -15.01 -2.61 -7.13
N TYR A 131 -13.92 -2.26 -7.81
CA TYR A 131 -13.95 -1.85 -9.21
C TYR A 131 -14.61 -2.93 -10.09
N ILE A 132 -14.17 -4.19 -9.97
CA ILE A 132 -14.77 -5.31 -10.72
C ILE A 132 -16.25 -5.48 -10.38
N TYR A 133 -16.61 -5.37 -9.10
CA TYR A 133 -17.98 -5.55 -8.65
C TYR A 133 -18.92 -4.49 -9.19
N GLU A 134 -18.52 -3.22 -9.20
CA GLU A 134 -19.34 -2.09 -9.63
C GLU A 134 -19.40 -1.95 -11.16
N THR A 135 -18.30 -2.22 -11.85
CA THR A 135 -18.21 -2.02 -13.31
C THR A 135 -18.41 -3.30 -14.12
N GLY A 136 -18.20 -4.47 -13.54
CA GLY A 136 -18.11 -5.74 -14.24
C GLY A 136 -16.88 -5.86 -15.15
N ASP A 137 -16.00 -4.83 -15.20
CA ASP A 137 -14.83 -4.84 -16.05
C ASP A 137 -13.69 -5.66 -15.46
N THR A 138 -13.11 -6.51 -16.27
CA THR A 138 -11.95 -7.36 -15.98
C THR A 138 -10.90 -7.28 -17.09
N SER A 139 -11.02 -6.33 -18.00
CA SER A 139 -10.12 -6.16 -19.15
C SER A 139 -8.68 -5.92 -18.71
N PHE A 140 -8.50 -5.19 -17.61
CA PHE A 140 -7.20 -4.90 -17.02
C PHE A 140 -6.42 -6.15 -16.58
N LEU A 141 -7.07 -7.31 -16.42
CA LEU A 141 -6.41 -8.57 -16.08
C LEU A 141 -5.76 -9.28 -17.28
N ASN A 142 -5.93 -8.75 -18.51
CA ASN A 142 -5.50 -9.43 -19.74
C ASN A 142 -4.04 -9.17 -20.13
N GLY A 143 -3.35 -8.26 -19.45
CA GLY A 143 -1.99 -7.87 -19.82
C GLY A 143 -1.10 -7.65 -18.61
N LYS A 144 -0.13 -6.77 -18.81
CA LYS A 144 0.86 -6.39 -17.81
C LYS A 144 0.37 -5.22 -16.97
N THR A 145 0.82 -5.21 -15.73
CA THR A 145 0.59 -4.11 -14.78
C THR A 145 1.90 -3.43 -14.48
N ILE A 146 1.93 -2.12 -14.50
CA ILE A 146 3.02 -1.33 -13.95
C ILE A 146 2.54 -0.56 -12.73
N PHE A 147 3.37 -0.56 -11.68
CA PHE A 147 3.19 0.31 -10.54
C PHE A 147 4.43 1.17 -10.36
N LEU A 148 4.31 2.47 -10.68
CA LEU A 148 5.40 3.44 -10.52
C LEU A 148 5.53 3.79 -9.04
N GLN A 149 6.55 3.24 -8.42
CA GLN A 149 6.76 3.31 -6.97
C GLN A 149 8.23 3.58 -6.62
N GLY A 150 8.47 3.86 -5.33
CA GLY A 150 9.82 3.97 -4.80
C GLY A 150 10.58 2.65 -4.89
N SER A 151 11.90 2.71 -4.67
CA SER A 151 12.76 1.53 -4.66
C SER A 151 12.26 0.48 -3.65
N PRO A 152 12.25 -0.82 -4.01
CA PRO A 152 11.96 -1.92 -3.09
C PRO A 152 13.15 -2.28 -2.19
N VAL A 153 14.29 -1.62 -2.35
CA VAL A 153 15.47 -1.84 -1.50
C VAL A 153 15.12 -1.42 -0.08
N LEU A 154 15.47 -2.27 0.88
CA LEU A 154 15.23 -2.04 2.30
C LEU A 154 16.57 -1.93 3.02
N ASP A 155 16.70 -0.90 3.84
CA ASP A 155 17.76 -0.78 4.84
C ASP A 155 17.39 -1.61 6.08
N GLU A 156 18.33 -1.79 7.00
CA GLU A 156 18.09 -2.46 8.26
C GLU A 156 18.69 -1.69 9.43
N ILE A 157 17.91 -1.51 10.50
CA ILE A 157 18.38 -0.96 11.78
C ILE A 157 17.92 -1.88 12.91
N ASN A 158 18.87 -2.43 13.67
CA ASN A 158 18.59 -3.28 14.83
C ASN A 158 17.61 -4.44 14.54
N GLY A 159 17.72 -5.08 13.36
CA GLY A 159 16.85 -6.17 12.93
C GLY A 159 15.47 -5.76 12.48
N ILE A 160 15.25 -4.47 12.18
CA ILE A 160 14.00 -3.94 11.63
C ILE A 160 14.28 -3.42 10.21
N LEU A 161 13.55 -3.91 9.24
CA LEU A 161 13.70 -3.50 7.84
C LEU A 161 13.05 -2.12 7.61
N ILE A 162 13.73 -1.25 6.88
CA ILE A 162 13.31 0.13 6.66
C ILE A 162 13.20 0.41 5.18
N GLY A 163 12.09 1.01 4.75
CA GLY A 163 11.91 1.42 3.37
C GLY A 163 10.63 2.21 3.16
N ARG A 164 10.35 2.60 1.93
CA ARG A 164 9.05 3.19 1.58
C ARG A 164 7.95 2.12 1.66
N LEU A 165 6.74 2.48 2.09
CA LEU A 165 5.63 1.52 2.23
C LEU A 165 5.38 0.74 0.93
N SER A 166 5.40 1.41 -0.23
CA SER A 166 5.24 0.75 -1.53
C SER A 166 6.33 -0.29 -1.82
N GLY A 167 7.59 0.03 -1.45
CA GLY A 167 8.70 -0.91 -1.55
C GLY A 167 8.54 -2.12 -0.61
N ILE A 168 8.12 -1.87 0.63
CA ILE A 168 7.81 -2.94 1.60
C ILE A 168 6.71 -3.86 1.06
N VAL A 169 5.60 -3.31 0.57
CA VAL A 169 4.48 -4.08 0.01
C VAL A 169 4.90 -4.90 -1.20
N ALA A 170 5.84 -4.41 -2.03
CA ALA A 170 6.35 -5.16 -3.18
C ALA A 170 6.94 -6.53 -2.80
N HIS A 171 7.53 -6.66 -1.61
CA HIS A 171 8.04 -7.94 -1.10
C HIS A 171 6.94 -8.95 -0.76
N HIS A 172 5.69 -8.49 -0.57
CA HIS A 172 4.55 -9.32 -0.24
C HIS A 172 3.67 -9.71 -1.44
N ILE A 173 4.05 -9.28 -2.65
CA ILE A 173 3.34 -9.68 -3.87
C ILE A 173 3.57 -11.17 -4.12
N PRO A 174 2.51 -11.99 -4.23
CA PRO A 174 2.63 -13.41 -4.53
C PRO A 174 3.40 -13.68 -5.83
N SER A 175 4.21 -14.73 -5.85
CA SER A 175 5.09 -15.04 -7.00
C SER A 175 4.34 -15.21 -8.33
N TYR A 176 3.13 -15.76 -8.28
CA TYR A 176 2.31 -15.95 -9.48
C TYR A 176 1.80 -14.62 -10.10
N LEU A 177 1.70 -13.54 -9.31
CA LEU A 177 1.36 -12.20 -9.79
C LEU A 177 2.57 -11.46 -10.33
N ARG A 178 3.79 -11.76 -9.85
CA ARG A 178 5.01 -11.05 -10.24
C ARG A 178 5.32 -11.14 -11.74
N LYS A 179 4.92 -12.25 -12.39
CA LYS A 179 5.14 -12.45 -13.83
C LYS A 179 4.46 -11.40 -14.72
N ASN A 180 3.39 -10.79 -14.22
CA ASN A 180 2.63 -9.76 -14.92
C ASN A 180 2.95 -8.35 -14.44
N ASN A 181 3.80 -8.20 -13.43
CA ASN A 181 4.15 -6.90 -12.87
C ASN A 181 5.46 -6.38 -13.46
N LEU A 182 5.44 -5.13 -13.87
CA LEU A 182 6.59 -4.36 -14.31
C LEU A 182 6.76 -3.13 -13.42
N PRO A 183 7.93 -2.53 -13.37
CA PRO A 183 9.19 -3.01 -13.96
C PRO A 183 9.78 -4.20 -13.21
N SER A 184 10.85 -4.78 -13.76
CA SER A 184 11.65 -5.78 -13.06
C SER A 184 12.18 -5.26 -11.73
N VAL A 185 12.49 -6.16 -10.80
CA VAL A 185 13.08 -5.77 -9.49
C VAL A 185 14.37 -4.97 -9.70
N LYS A 186 15.20 -5.36 -10.66
CA LYS A 186 16.45 -4.66 -11.01
C LYS A 186 16.18 -3.20 -11.40
N THR A 187 15.28 -2.98 -12.32
CA THR A 187 14.91 -1.62 -12.76
C THR A 187 14.22 -0.84 -11.64
N ASN A 188 13.37 -1.49 -10.86
CA ASN A 188 12.69 -0.83 -9.75
C ASN A 188 13.64 -0.41 -8.61
N SER A 189 14.80 -1.05 -8.49
CA SER A 189 15.84 -0.71 -7.50
C SER A 189 16.72 0.47 -7.90
N ILE A 190 16.59 1.00 -9.11
CA ILE A 190 17.32 2.19 -9.54
C ILE A 190 16.83 3.39 -8.71
N GLU A 191 17.74 4.10 -8.06
CA GLU A 191 17.40 5.26 -7.22
C GLU A 191 17.20 6.53 -8.05
N ASP A 192 18.07 6.74 -9.05
CA ASP A 192 17.97 7.87 -9.97
C ASP A 192 16.69 7.75 -10.81
N TRP A 193 15.80 8.75 -10.67
CA TRP A 193 14.47 8.68 -11.27
C TRP A 193 14.52 8.73 -12.81
N GLU A 194 15.37 9.55 -13.40
CA GLU A 194 15.45 9.67 -14.86
C GLU A 194 15.97 8.37 -15.50
N LYS A 195 17.03 7.81 -14.91
CA LYS A 195 17.55 6.49 -15.33
C LYS A 195 16.47 5.41 -15.16
N LYS A 196 15.77 5.42 -14.02
CA LYS A 196 14.70 4.46 -13.73
C LYS A 196 13.59 4.53 -14.77
N VAL A 197 13.07 5.72 -15.07
CA VAL A 197 12.02 5.91 -16.10
C VAL A 197 12.51 5.46 -17.47
N ASN A 198 13.74 5.73 -17.83
CA ASN A 198 14.32 5.28 -19.08
C ASN A 198 14.37 3.76 -19.21
N GLU A 199 14.76 3.05 -18.14
CA GLU A 199 14.77 1.57 -18.12
C GLU A 199 13.34 1.00 -18.08
N ILE A 200 12.43 1.61 -17.33
CA ILE A 200 11.00 1.24 -17.36
C ILE A 200 10.45 1.32 -18.78
N CYS A 201 10.75 2.39 -19.52
CA CYS A 201 10.31 2.52 -20.91
C CYS A 201 10.83 1.38 -21.79
N LYS A 202 12.09 0.96 -21.63
CA LYS A 202 12.65 -0.18 -22.39
C LYS A 202 11.92 -1.49 -22.08
N GLU A 203 11.54 -1.72 -20.82
CA GLU A 203 10.83 -2.93 -20.40
C GLU A 203 9.37 -2.96 -20.87
N THR A 204 8.75 -1.79 -21.09
CA THR A 204 7.28 -1.70 -21.27
C THR A 204 6.83 -1.36 -22.69
N ILE A 205 7.71 -0.75 -23.51
CA ILE A 205 7.34 -0.20 -24.82
C ILE A 205 6.70 -1.21 -25.79
N ASN A 206 7.09 -2.48 -25.67
CA ASN A 206 6.59 -3.57 -26.50
C ASN A 206 5.61 -4.49 -25.77
N GLU A 207 5.20 -4.13 -24.56
CA GLU A 207 4.33 -4.97 -23.74
C GLU A 207 2.87 -4.56 -23.89
N ASN A 208 1.97 -5.52 -23.69
CA ASN A 208 0.54 -5.24 -23.60
C ASN A 208 0.22 -4.71 -22.19
N MET A 209 0.41 -3.41 -21.99
CA MET A 209 0.10 -2.75 -20.72
C MET A 209 -1.41 -2.55 -20.60
N THR A 210 -2.01 -3.07 -19.52
CA THR A 210 -3.46 -2.95 -19.27
C THR A 210 -3.77 -2.17 -17.99
N THR A 211 -2.81 -2.09 -17.07
CA THR A 211 -2.97 -1.37 -15.80
C THR A 211 -1.75 -0.53 -15.52
N ILE A 212 -1.98 0.71 -15.13
CA ILE A 212 -0.96 1.61 -14.62
C ILE A 212 -1.37 2.10 -13.24
N GLY A 213 -0.44 2.04 -12.29
CA GLY A 213 -0.61 2.62 -10.96
C GLY A 213 0.55 3.54 -10.61
N GLY A 214 0.25 4.62 -9.89
CA GLY A 214 1.28 5.55 -9.44
C GLY A 214 0.75 6.94 -9.16
N ILE A 215 1.64 7.81 -8.68
CA ILE A 215 1.35 9.23 -8.51
C ILE A 215 1.22 9.86 -9.90
N PRO A 216 0.18 10.65 -10.19
CA PRO A 216 -0.08 11.19 -11.53
C PRO A 216 1.12 11.89 -12.19
N SER A 217 1.88 12.71 -11.45
CA SER A 217 3.08 13.37 -11.96
C SER A 217 4.17 12.39 -12.42
N TRP A 218 4.34 11.26 -11.74
CA TRP A 218 5.30 10.23 -12.16
C TRP A 218 4.81 9.47 -13.39
N VAL A 219 3.50 9.22 -13.47
CA VAL A 219 2.88 8.58 -14.64
C VAL A 219 2.99 9.50 -15.85
N GLN A 220 2.80 10.81 -15.68
CA GLN A 220 2.98 11.80 -16.75
C GLN A 220 4.42 11.79 -17.28
N MET A 221 5.44 11.87 -16.43
CA MET A 221 6.85 11.80 -16.85
C MET A 221 7.17 10.50 -17.60
N TYR A 222 6.63 9.39 -17.14
CA TYR A 222 6.78 8.10 -17.82
C TYR A 222 6.13 8.13 -19.21
N PHE A 223 4.91 8.62 -19.33
CA PHE A 223 4.21 8.74 -20.62
C PHE A 223 4.93 9.67 -21.60
N GLU A 224 5.38 10.83 -21.15
CA GLU A 224 6.15 11.77 -21.98
C GLU A 224 7.44 11.13 -22.51
N THR A 225 8.13 10.37 -21.64
CA THR A 225 9.35 9.64 -22.04
C THR A 225 9.05 8.52 -23.05
N LEU A 226 7.97 7.78 -22.84
CA LEU A 226 7.51 6.74 -23.78
C LEU A 226 7.16 7.30 -25.16
N LEU A 227 6.41 8.40 -25.21
CA LEU A 227 5.99 9.03 -26.46
C LEU A 227 7.20 9.52 -27.25
N LYS A 228 8.18 10.16 -26.56
CA LYS A 228 9.46 10.57 -27.20
C LYS A 228 10.23 9.39 -27.79
N LYS A 229 10.23 8.23 -27.12
CA LYS A 229 10.97 7.03 -27.57
C LYS A 229 10.25 6.24 -28.67
N SER A 230 8.92 6.27 -28.67
CA SER A 230 8.11 5.47 -29.59
C SER A 230 7.71 6.19 -30.87
N ASN A 231 7.94 7.51 -30.97
CA ASN A 231 7.41 8.38 -32.02
C ASN A 231 5.88 8.28 -32.18
N LYS A 232 5.16 7.96 -31.11
CA LYS A 232 3.69 7.92 -31.09
C LYS A 232 3.13 9.25 -30.62
N LYS A 233 1.90 9.57 -31.06
CA LYS A 233 1.24 10.84 -30.69
C LYS A 233 0.54 10.76 -29.33
N ASN A 234 0.07 9.56 -28.97
CA ASN A 234 -0.63 9.36 -27.72
C ASN A 234 -0.39 7.93 -27.17
N ILE A 235 -0.66 7.75 -25.87
CA ILE A 235 -0.42 6.50 -25.16
C ILE A 235 -1.34 5.38 -25.63
N THR A 236 -2.54 5.68 -26.10
CA THR A 236 -3.50 4.68 -26.57
C THR A 236 -3.08 4.03 -27.89
N GLU A 237 -2.25 4.69 -28.69
CA GLU A 237 -1.62 4.08 -29.86
C GLU A 237 -0.57 3.02 -29.46
N LEU A 238 0.09 3.23 -28.32
CA LEU A 238 1.12 2.33 -27.82
C LEU A 238 0.50 1.20 -26.97
N PHE A 239 -0.34 1.56 -26.03
CA PHE A 239 -0.98 0.64 -25.09
C PHE A 239 -2.47 0.52 -25.37
N LYS A 240 -2.81 -0.18 -26.47
CA LYS A 240 -4.20 -0.38 -26.91
C LYS A 240 -5.09 -1.08 -25.87
N GLY A 241 -4.47 -1.85 -24.96
CA GLY A 241 -5.16 -2.59 -23.91
C GLY A 241 -5.26 -1.82 -22.58
N LEU A 242 -4.72 -0.59 -22.49
CA LEU A 242 -4.75 0.18 -21.25
C LEU A 242 -6.18 0.56 -20.87
N SER A 243 -6.65 0.01 -19.75
CA SER A 243 -8.04 0.14 -19.31
C SER A 243 -8.18 0.61 -17.87
N LEU A 244 -7.10 0.57 -17.06
CA LEU A 244 -7.17 0.95 -15.66
C LEU A 244 -5.98 1.81 -15.24
N PHE A 245 -6.29 2.98 -14.66
CA PHE A 245 -5.32 3.81 -13.96
C PHE A 245 -5.68 3.89 -12.47
N VAL A 246 -4.75 3.45 -11.61
CA VAL A 246 -4.88 3.48 -10.14
C VAL A 246 -3.94 4.53 -9.57
N TYR A 247 -4.50 5.52 -8.93
CA TYR A 247 -3.71 6.61 -8.33
C TYR A 247 -4.16 6.94 -6.91
N GLY A 248 -3.34 7.68 -6.17
CA GLY A 248 -3.65 8.15 -4.84
C GLY A 248 -2.67 9.19 -4.35
N GLY A 249 -2.97 9.81 -3.20
CA GLY A 249 -2.10 10.78 -2.56
C GLY A 249 -2.13 12.19 -3.15
N VAL A 250 -2.94 12.45 -4.16
CA VAL A 250 -3.17 13.77 -4.77
C VAL A 250 -4.63 13.93 -5.20
N ASN A 251 -5.11 15.16 -5.25
CA ASN A 251 -6.37 15.46 -5.89
C ASN A 251 -6.18 15.36 -7.41
N PHE A 252 -7.06 14.64 -8.07
CA PHE A 252 -7.11 14.58 -9.53
C PHE A 252 -8.12 15.63 -10.01
N TYR A 253 -7.62 16.57 -10.79
CA TYR A 253 -8.48 17.52 -11.52
C TYR A 253 -8.50 17.02 -12.98
N PRO A 254 -9.69 16.75 -13.53
CA PRO A 254 -9.84 16.38 -14.94
C PRO A 254 -9.45 17.52 -15.88
#